data_732ec2d028efe031c612166d3def29ed
#
_entry.id   732ec2d028efe031c612166d3def29ed
#
_cell.length_a   1.000
_cell.length_b   1.000
_cell.length_c   1.000
_cell.angle_alpha   90.00
_cell.angle_beta   90.00
_cell.angle_gamma   90.00
#
_symmetry.space_group_name_H-M   'P 1'
#
loop_
_entity.id
_entity.type
_entity.pdbx_description
1 polymer ?
#
loop_
_entity_poly.entity_id
_entity_poly.type
_entity_poly.pdbx_seq_one_letter_code
_entity_poly.pdbx_strand_id
1 'polypeptide(L)'
;MVLDKQSQALLKEMQEQNLPPVYTISPKEARQQFDLRPRLPGPKLPKVRYISVPVNGININCRMYIPDTKKKLPILVWFHGGGWVLGNVDGADGVARHLAIGSGCAVLSVNYRLSPEVK
;
A
#
# COMPACT_ATOMS: atom_id res chain seq x y z
N MET A 1 -26.85 1.61 13.78
CA MET A 1 -26.39 1.37 12.38
C MET A 1 -25.99 -0.09 12.31
N VAL A 2 -26.54 -0.88 11.40
CA VAL A 2 -26.20 -2.31 11.23
C VAL A 2 -25.12 -2.38 10.15
N LEU A 3 -23.98 -3.04 10.45
CA LEU A 3 -22.93 -3.29 9.47
C LEU A 3 -23.44 -4.23 8.36
N ASP A 4 -22.97 -4.05 7.13
CA ASP A 4 -23.22 -4.99 6.05
C ASP A 4 -22.55 -6.37 6.34
N LYS A 5 -23.01 -7.40 5.62
CA LYS A 5 -22.54 -8.78 5.87
C LYS A 5 -21.05 -8.99 5.64
N GLN A 6 -20.44 -8.26 4.69
CA GLN A 6 -19.01 -8.39 4.39
C GLN A 6 -18.17 -7.77 5.51
N SER A 7 -18.58 -6.59 5.99
CA SER A 7 -17.93 -5.94 7.14
C SER A 7 -18.04 -6.76 8.42
N GLN A 8 -19.22 -7.40 8.66
CA GLN A 8 -19.39 -8.32 9.80
C GLN A 8 -18.46 -9.53 9.71
N ALA A 9 -18.34 -10.14 8.52
CA ALA A 9 -17.45 -11.27 8.29
C ALA A 9 -15.99 -10.90 8.53
N LEU A 10 -15.55 -9.75 8.01
CA LEU A 10 -14.19 -9.25 8.23
C LEU A 10 -13.87 -9.01 9.71
N LEU A 11 -14.79 -8.36 10.43
CA LEU A 11 -14.59 -8.13 11.87
C LEU A 11 -14.52 -9.43 12.66
N LYS A 12 -15.35 -10.42 12.31
CA LYS A 12 -15.31 -11.76 12.92
C LYS A 12 -13.95 -12.43 12.68
N GLU A 13 -13.46 -12.42 11.43
CA GLU A 13 -12.16 -12.98 11.09
C GLU A 13 -11.02 -12.28 11.87
N MET A 14 -11.06 -10.95 11.98
CA MET A 14 -10.08 -10.20 12.75
C MET A 14 -10.13 -10.55 14.26
N GLN A 15 -11.31 -10.78 14.81
CA GLN A 15 -11.46 -11.21 16.20
C GLN A 15 -10.93 -12.63 16.43
N GLU A 16 -11.18 -13.55 15.49
CA GLU A 16 -10.68 -14.94 15.55
C GLU A 16 -9.16 -15.03 15.50
N GLN A 17 -8.48 -14.09 14.84
CA GLN A 17 -7.01 -14.00 14.82
C GLN A 17 -6.41 -13.69 16.21
N ASN A 18 -7.20 -13.13 17.14
CA ASN A 18 -6.81 -12.80 18.50
C ASN A 18 -5.45 -12.09 18.63
N LEU A 19 -5.17 -11.19 17.69
CA LEU A 19 -3.92 -10.42 17.67
C LEU A 19 -3.98 -9.28 18.70
N PRO A 20 -2.87 -8.98 19.38
CA PRO A 20 -2.83 -7.87 20.31
C PRO A 20 -3.09 -6.53 19.59
N PRO A 21 -3.77 -5.58 20.23
CA PRO A 21 -4.00 -4.25 19.65
C PRO A 21 -2.68 -3.56 19.30
N VAL A 22 -2.62 -2.91 18.12
CA VAL A 22 -1.39 -2.31 17.61
C VAL A 22 -0.76 -1.25 18.52
N TYR A 23 -1.55 -0.61 19.39
CA TYR A 23 -1.06 0.38 20.38
C TYR A 23 -0.41 -0.26 21.60
N THR A 24 -0.47 -1.59 21.77
CA THR A 24 0.13 -2.33 22.88
C THR A 24 1.44 -3.03 22.53
N ILE A 25 1.84 -2.97 21.27
CA ILE A 25 3.00 -3.69 20.74
C ILE A 25 4.01 -2.71 20.11
N SER A 26 5.24 -3.18 19.88
CA SER A 26 6.27 -2.39 19.22
C SER A 26 5.94 -2.09 17.76
N PRO A 27 6.48 -1.01 17.16
CA PRO A 27 6.33 -0.73 15.73
C PRO A 27 6.75 -1.89 14.84
N LYS A 28 7.78 -2.64 15.22
CA LYS A 28 8.26 -3.81 14.49
C LYS A 28 7.21 -4.92 14.46
N GLU A 29 6.63 -5.25 15.60
CA GLU A 29 5.58 -6.27 15.72
C GLU A 29 4.31 -5.83 14.99
N ALA A 30 3.93 -4.55 15.12
CA ALA A 30 2.79 -3.99 14.40
C ALA A 30 2.94 -4.09 12.87
N ARG A 31 4.15 -3.86 12.34
CA ARG A 31 4.46 -4.05 10.91
C ARG A 31 4.32 -5.51 10.49
N GLN A 32 4.84 -6.44 11.29
CA GLN A 32 4.70 -7.88 11.03
C GLN A 32 3.22 -8.29 10.96
N GLN A 33 2.40 -7.86 11.93
CA GLN A 33 0.96 -8.11 11.88
C GLN A 33 0.29 -7.48 10.66
N PHE A 34 0.68 -6.26 10.30
CA PHE A 34 0.14 -5.56 9.14
C PHE A 34 0.45 -6.29 7.83
N ASP A 35 1.66 -6.84 7.70
CA ASP A 35 2.10 -7.57 6.50
C ASP A 35 1.42 -8.95 6.35
N LEU A 36 0.89 -9.51 7.42
CA LEU A 36 0.10 -10.76 7.39
C LEU A 36 -1.32 -10.57 6.88
N ARG A 37 -1.81 -9.33 6.78
CA ARG A 37 -3.18 -9.06 6.30
C ARG A 37 -3.36 -9.51 4.85
N PRO A 38 -4.55 -10.03 4.50
CA PRO A 38 -4.88 -10.31 3.10
C PRO A 38 -4.63 -9.09 2.22
N ARG A 39 -3.97 -9.30 1.09
CA ARG A 39 -3.70 -8.23 0.13
C ARG A 39 -4.78 -8.20 -0.92
N LEU A 40 -5.24 -7.01 -1.27
CA LEU A 40 -6.15 -6.84 -2.38
C LEU A 40 -5.46 -7.30 -3.67
N PRO A 41 -5.99 -8.31 -4.40
CA PRO A 41 -5.45 -8.66 -5.69
C PRO A 41 -5.70 -7.52 -6.69
N GLY A 42 -4.77 -7.31 -7.61
CA GLY A 42 -4.89 -6.27 -8.62
C GLY A 42 -4.80 -6.83 -10.03
N PRO A 43 -5.32 -6.10 -11.04
CA PRO A 43 -5.26 -6.51 -12.43
C PRO A 43 -3.82 -6.57 -12.93
N LYS A 44 -3.58 -7.41 -13.95
CA LYS A 44 -2.29 -7.39 -14.66
C LYS A 44 -2.17 -6.09 -15.44
N LEU A 45 -0.99 -5.51 -15.44
CA LEU A 45 -0.66 -4.30 -16.19
C LEU A 45 0.42 -4.60 -17.23
N PRO A 46 0.43 -3.88 -18.37
CA PRO A 46 1.46 -4.02 -19.39
C PRO A 46 2.87 -3.81 -18.85
N LYS A 47 3.03 -2.88 -17.89
CA LYS A 47 4.34 -2.60 -17.30
C LYS A 47 4.24 -2.17 -15.85
N VAL A 48 5.06 -2.81 -15.01
CA VAL A 48 5.34 -2.39 -13.64
C VAL A 48 6.86 -2.35 -13.48
N ARG A 49 7.39 -1.27 -12.91
CA ARG A 49 8.84 -1.13 -12.69
C ARG A 49 9.15 -0.45 -11.36
N TYR A 50 10.31 -0.77 -10.83
CA TYR A 50 10.88 -0.08 -9.67
C TYR A 50 11.63 1.17 -10.13
N ILE A 51 11.51 2.25 -9.36
CA ILE A 51 12.18 3.52 -9.58
C ILE A 51 12.78 3.96 -8.27
N SER A 52 14.02 4.42 -8.32
CA SER A 52 14.68 5.07 -7.16
C SER A 52 14.71 6.58 -7.41
N VAL A 53 14.11 7.33 -6.50
CA VAL A 53 14.01 8.79 -6.60
C VAL A 53 14.96 9.41 -5.56
N PRO A 54 15.98 10.17 -5.99
CA PRO A 54 16.87 10.85 -5.06
C PRO A 54 16.17 12.06 -4.44
N VAL A 55 16.16 12.10 -3.10
CA VAL A 55 15.58 13.20 -2.31
C VAL A 55 16.54 13.55 -1.18
N ASN A 56 17.12 14.75 -1.21
CA ASN A 56 18.01 15.24 -0.16
C ASN A 56 19.14 14.26 0.22
N GLY A 57 19.79 13.65 -0.78
CA GLY A 57 20.89 12.70 -0.58
C GLY A 57 20.47 11.28 -0.18
N ILE A 58 19.17 10.99 -0.15
CA ILE A 58 18.60 9.68 0.16
C ILE A 58 17.78 9.20 -1.04
N ASN A 59 17.85 7.91 -1.31
CA ASN A 59 17.03 7.29 -2.35
C ASN A 59 15.72 6.76 -1.78
N ILE A 60 14.60 7.24 -2.34
CA ILE A 60 13.26 6.75 -2.04
C ILE A 60 12.86 5.74 -3.12
N ASN A 61 12.63 4.50 -2.72
CA ASN A 61 12.18 3.47 -3.62
C ASN A 61 10.69 3.67 -3.92
N CYS A 62 10.35 3.61 -5.21
CA CYS A 62 8.99 3.75 -5.69
C CYS A 62 8.67 2.60 -6.64
N ARG A 63 7.37 2.33 -6.82
CA ARG A 63 6.89 1.39 -7.84
C ARG A 63 5.96 2.13 -8.80
N MET A 64 6.29 2.07 -10.09
CA MET A 64 5.53 2.70 -11.16
C MET A 64 4.67 1.66 -11.85
N TYR A 65 3.38 1.94 -11.97
CA TYR A 65 2.37 1.12 -12.63
C TYR A 65 1.89 1.82 -13.90
N ILE A 66 2.04 1.20 -15.03
CA ILE A 66 1.78 1.80 -16.35
C ILE A 66 0.69 0.99 -17.07
N PRO A 67 -0.54 1.52 -17.16
CA PRO A 67 -1.66 0.82 -17.77
C PRO A 67 -1.64 0.81 -19.29
N ASP A 68 -0.94 1.74 -19.93
CA ASP A 68 -0.77 1.81 -21.39
C ASP A 68 0.64 2.29 -21.73
N THR A 69 1.40 1.48 -22.46
CA THR A 69 2.79 1.80 -22.84
C THR A 69 2.91 2.56 -24.14
N LYS A 70 1.80 2.75 -24.87
CA LYS A 70 1.76 3.42 -26.19
C LYS A 70 1.43 4.91 -26.09
N LYS A 71 1.01 5.38 -24.94
CA LYS A 71 0.57 6.75 -24.70
C LYS A 71 1.47 7.47 -23.69
N LYS A 72 1.52 8.78 -23.79
CA LYS A 72 1.98 9.65 -22.70
C LYS A 72 0.84 9.74 -21.69
N LEU A 73 1.09 9.34 -20.44
CA LEU A 73 0.10 9.30 -19.38
C LEU A 73 0.40 10.37 -18.34
N PRO A 74 -0.63 10.99 -17.75
CA PRO A 74 -0.46 11.74 -16.52
C PRO A 74 -0.01 10.81 -15.41
N ILE A 75 0.65 11.36 -14.39
CA ILE A 75 1.15 10.60 -13.24
C ILE A 75 0.30 10.91 -12.01
N LEU A 76 -0.25 9.86 -11.41
CA LEU A 76 -0.87 9.89 -10.10
C LEU A 76 0.17 9.43 -9.08
N VAL A 77 0.50 10.27 -8.11
CA VAL A 77 1.41 9.90 -7.02
C VAL A 77 0.59 9.37 -5.85
N TRP A 78 0.91 8.15 -5.41
CA TRP A 78 0.21 7.46 -4.34
C TRP A 78 1.10 7.26 -3.12
N PHE A 79 0.62 7.72 -1.97
CA PHE A 79 1.22 7.48 -0.67
C PHE A 79 0.31 6.53 0.11
N HIS A 80 0.81 5.35 0.45
CA HIS A 80 0.02 4.36 1.19
C HIS A 80 -0.32 4.82 2.61
N GLY A 81 -1.44 4.32 3.15
CA GLY A 81 -1.84 4.51 4.53
C GLY A 81 -0.97 3.71 5.51
N GLY A 82 -1.18 3.95 6.81
CA GLY A 82 -0.48 3.23 7.88
C GLY A 82 0.00 4.14 9.02
N GLY A 83 -0.52 5.36 9.12
CA GLY A 83 -0.20 6.31 10.20
C GLY A 83 1.28 6.67 10.26
N TRP A 84 1.97 6.70 9.12
CA TRP A 84 3.42 6.92 8.97
C TRP A 84 4.31 5.85 9.64
N VAL A 85 3.72 4.82 10.26
CA VAL A 85 4.44 3.75 10.97
C VAL A 85 4.35 2.42 10.23
N LEU A 86 3.23 2.16 9.57
CA LEU A 86 2.89 0.89 8.93
C LEU A 86 2.76 1.05 7.41
N GLY A 87 2.74 -0.09 6.72
CA GLY A 87 2.49 -0.16 5.28
C GLY A 87 3.76 -0.08 4.44
N ASN A 88 3.59 -0.44 3.18
CA ASN A 88 4.64 -0.45 2.16
C ASN A 88 4.02 -0.54 0.76
N VAL A 89 4.85 -0.45 -0.27
CA VAL A 89 4.38 -0.55 -1.67
C VAL A 89 3.84 -1.93 -2.03
N ASP A 90 4.25 -2.98 -1.30
CA ASP A 90 3.74 -4.35 -1.54
C ASP A 90 2.31 -4.49 -1.02
N GLY A 91 2.03 -3.94 0.16
CA GLY A 91 0.67 -3.88 0.71
C GLY A 91 -0.28 -3.03 -0.14
N ALA A 92 0.25 -1.99 -0.80
CA ALA A 92 -0.51 -1.08 -1.66
C ALA A 92 -0.61 -1.55 -3.14
N ASP A 93 0.02 -2.67 -3.52
CA ASP A 93 0.15 -3.11 -4.92
C ASP A 93 -1.20 -3.22 -5.64
N GLY A 94 -2.16 -3.92 -5.03
CA GLY A 94 -3.50 -4.09 -5.62
C GLY A 94 -4.23 -2.77 -5.81
N VAL A 95 -4.19 -1.90 -4.81
CA VAL A 95 -4.81 -0.56 -4.89
C VAL A 95 -4.19 0.26 -6.03
N ALA A 96 -2.86 0.29 -6.12
CA ALA A 96 -2.15 1.02 -7.17
C ALA A 96 -2.48 0.50 -8.58
N ARG A 97 -2.65 -0.81 -8.75
CA ARG A 97 -3.07 -1.42 -10.02
C ARG A 97 -4.49 -1.03 -10.40
N HIS A 98 -5.43 -1.08 -9.47
CA HIS A 98 -6.81 -0.66 -9.71
C HIS A 98 -6.89 0.84 -10.02
N LEU A 99 -6.13 1.67 -9.32
CA LEU A 99 -6.04 3.10 -9.62
C LEU A 99 -5.50 3.35 -11.04
N ALA A 100 -4.45 2.64 -11.45
CA ALA A 100 -3.87 2.79 -12.79
C ALA A 100 -4.88 2.45 -13.89
N ILE A 101 -5.60 1.33 -13.77
CA ILE A 101 -6.63 0.94 -14.76
C ILE A 101 -7.82 1.90 -14.70
N GLY A 102 -8.35 2.20 -13.52
CA GLY A 102 -9.56 3.00 -13.36
C GLY A 102 -9.39 4.47 -13.77
N SER A 103 -8.20 5.05 -13.53
CA SER A 103 -7.92 6.44 -13.90
C SER A 103 -7.30 6.59 -15.31
N GLY A 104 -6.73 5.53 -15.87
CA GLY A 104 -5.91 5.60 -17.08
C GLY A 104 -4.58 6.35 -16.90
N CYS A 105 -4.19 6.66 -15.67
CA CYS A 105 -2.93 7.32 -15.33
C CYS A 105 -1.81 6.29 -15.07
N ALA A 106 -0.56 6.71 -15.26
CA ALA A 106 0.55 6.01 -14.62
C ALA A 106 0.50 6.29 -13.11
N VAL A 107 0.64 5.27 -12.26
CA VAL A 107 0.63 5.44 -10.80
C VAL A 107 2.02 5.25 -10.24
N LEU A 108 2.54 6.24 -9.53
CA LEU A 108 3.79 6.17 -8.77
C LEU A 108 3.47 5.91 -7.29
N SER A 109 3.61 4.67 -6.85
CA SER A 109 3.48 4.31 -5.44
C SER A 109 4.81 4.52 -4.71
N VAL A 110 4.79 5.37 -3.70
CA VAL A 110 5.98 5.81 -2.97
C VAL A 110 6.18 4.99 -1.71
N ASN A 111 7.36 4.38 -1.56
CA ASN A 111 7.76 3.69 -0.34
C ASN A 111 8.47 4.67 0.60
N TYR A 112 7.70 5.62 1.12
CA TYR A 112 8.24 6.65 1.99
C TYR A 112 8.79 6.06 3.30
N ARG A 113 9.74 6.76 3.90
CA ARG A 113 10.36 6.36 5.17
C ARG A 113 9.37 6.46 6.31
N LEU A 114 9.40 5.48 7.21
CA LEU A 114 8.44 5.35 8.31
C LEU A 114 9.04 5.82 9.64
N SER A 115 8.17 6.27 10.53
CA SER A 115 8.47 6.48 11.95
C SER A 115 8.51 5.12 12.66
N PRO A 116 9.28 4.99 13.79
CA PRO A 116 10.03 6.04 14.47
C PRO A 116 11.44 6.27 13.91
N GLU A 117 11.89 5.50 12.93
CA GLU A 117 13.25 5.55 12.40
C GLU A 117 13.56 6.89 11.73
N VAL A 118 12.52 7.52 11.20
CA VAL A 118 12.61 8.85 10.60
C VAL A 118 11.50 9.74 11.13
N LYS A 119 11.86 10.95 11.55
CA LYS A 119 10.91 11.99 12.02
C LYS A 119 10.59 12.96 10.89
#